data_6f09aec08d409de875b768b8d830c51f
#
_entry.id   6f09aec08d409de875b768b8d830c51f
#
_cell.length_a   1.000
_cell.length_b   1.000
_cell.length_c   1.000
_cell.angle_alpha   90.00
_cell.angle_beta   90.00
_cell.angle_gamma   90.00
#
_symmetry.space_group_name_H-M   'P 1'
#
loop_
_entity.id
_entity.type
_entity.pdbx_description
1 polymer ?
#
loop_
_entity_poly.entity_id
_entity_poly.type
_entity_poly.pdbx_seq_one_letter_code
_entity_poly.pdbx_strand_id
1 'polypeptide(L)'
;MRSLLVIGALALAFVPVHSPAQDATSARVEVPADVWIVSDRGGEIVQYLVEFTALERSGARVIIDGPCDSACTLILGIIPSARLCVTARASFGFHAAWRLDDNGRQIDSPAGTRFLISTYPEPVRAWIVKNGGLKSRTIYLTGNGLAAMDRQICMEPINRDVVATNYPQPRRSKYASVW
;
A
#
# COMPACT_ATOMS: atom_id res chain seq x y z
N MET A 1 73.63 55.44 37.76
CA MET A 1 72.52 54.57 38.05
C MET A 1 71.78 54.30 36.71
N ARG A 2 71.97 53.12 36.14
CA ARG A 2 71.42 52.74 34.80
C ARG A 2 70.30 51.72 35.05
N SER A 3 69.06 52.12 34.79
CA SER A 3 67.91 51.22 34.83
C SER A 3 67.79 50.43 33.52
N LEU A 4 67.86 49.13 33.60
CA LEU A 4 67.58 48.20 32.50
C LEU A 4 66.11 47.93 32.46
N LEU A 5 65.46 48.33 31.37
CA LEU A 5 64.07 47.89 31.04
C LEU A 5 64.10 46.52 30.31
N VAL A 6 63.53 45.51 30.91
CA VAL A 6 63.33 44.19 30.30
C VAL A 6 61.95 44.21 29.64
N ILE A 7 61.94 44.16 28.30
CA ILE A 7 60.71 44.01 27.50
C ILE A 7 60.43 42.51 27.34
N GLY A 8 59.44 42.03 28.06
CA GLY A 8 58.96 40.66 27.89
C GLY A 8 58.07 40.55 26.64
N ALA A 9 58.51 39.76 25.66
CA ALA A 9 57.69 39.39 24.47
C ALA A 9 56.68 38.29 24.83
N LEU A 10 55.41 38.64 24.79
CA LEU A 10 54.31 37.68 24.98
C LEU A 10 54.03 36.99 23.63
N ALA A 11 54.45 35.72 23.48
CA ALA A 11 54.15 34.91 22.32
C ALA A 11 52.72 34.38 22.41
N LEU A 12 51.81 34.89 21.60
CA LEU A 12 50.44 34.35 21.40
C LEU A 12 50.53 33.11 20.54
N ALA A 13 50.31 31.95 21.16
CA ALA A 13 50.17 30.69 20.45
C ALA A 13 48.80 30.62 19.77
N PHE A 14 48.78 30.65 18.45
CA PHE A 14 47.59 30.37 17.64
C PHE A 14 47.34 28.87 17.63
N VAL A 15 46.27 28.41 18.32
CA VAL A 15 45.78 27.03 18.23
C VAL A 15 44.82 26.96 17.04
N PRO A 16 45.08 26.15 16.00
CA PRO A 16 44.12 25.96 14.93
C PRO A 16 42.92 25.19 15.43
N VAL A 17 41.75 25.84 15.44
CA VAL A 17 40.48 25.18 15.69
C VAL A 17 40.13 24.33 14.46
N HIS A 18 40.32 23.03 14.56
CA HIS A 18 39.80 22.09 13.57
C HIS A 18 38.28 21.98 13.77
N SER A 19 37.51 22.62 12.90
CA SER A 19 36.07 22.34 12.79
C SER A 19 35.92 20.93 12.22
N PRO A 20 35.21 20.00 12.90
CA PRO A 20 34.84 18.76 12.28
C PRO A 20 33.95 19.05 11.08
N ALA A 21 34.40 18.68 9.89
CA ALA A 21 33.54 18.62 8.72
C ALA A 21 32.36 17.71 9.08
N GLN A 22 31.18 18.27 9.22
CA GLN A 22 29.96 17.48 9.31
C GLN A 22 29.78 16.82 7.95
N ASP A 23 30.13 15.54 7.87
CA ASP A 23 29.67 14.67 6.80
C ASP A 23 28.16 14.71 6.84
N ALA A 24 27.57 15.57 6.01
CA ALA A 24 26.17 15.51 5.67
C ALA A 24 25.97 14.20 4.90
N THR A 25 25.85 13.10 5.64
CA THR A 25 25.35 11.85 5.10
C THR A 25 23.95 12.18 4.56
N SER A 26 23.88 12.45 3.27
CA SER A 26 22.61 12.52 2.54
C SER A 26 21.88 11.21 2.86
N ALA A 27 20.91 11.29 3.77
CA ALA A 27 19.99 10.18 4.01
C ALA A 27 19.38 9.89 2.63
N ARG A 28 19.85 8.81 1.99
CA ARG A 28 19.20 8.26 0.81
C ARG A 28 17.77 7.97 1.26
N VAL A 29 16.82 8.73 0.74
CA VAL A 29 15.41 8.37 0.83
C VAL A 29 15.30 7.06 0.05
N GLU A 30 15.28 5.96 0.78
CA GLU A 30 15.08 4.64 0.20
C GLU A 30 13.65 4.63 -0.34
N VAL A 31 13.51 4.74 -1.66
CA VAL A 31 12.21 4.62 -2.32
C VAL A 31 11.76 3.18 -2.09
N PRO A 32 10.60 2.95 -1.45
CA PRO A 32 10.12 1.60 -1.21
C PRO A 32 10.04 0.83 -2.54
N ALA A 33 10.45 -0.43 -2.52
CA ALA A 33 10.34 -1.31 -3.68
C ALA A 33 8.87 -1.44 -4.10
N ASP A 34 8.63 -1.58 -5.40
CA ASP A 34 7.30 -1.86 -5.94
C ASP A 34 6.74 -3.16 -5.35
N VAL A 35 5.48 -3.13 -4.97
CA VAL A 35 4.75 -4.30 -4.47
C VAL A 35 3.87 -4.86 -5.57
N TRP A 36 4.13 -6.10 -5.97
CA TRP A 36 3.37 -6.77 -7.02
C TRP A 36 2.36 -7.75 -6.44
N ILE A 37 1.09 -7.61 -6.81
CA ILE A 37 0.03 -8.56 -6.48
C ILE A 37 -0.33 -9.33 -7.75
N VAL A 38 0.18 -10.55 -7.86
CA VAL A 38 0.00 -11.38 -9.07
C VAL A 38 -1.19 -12.34 -8.96
N SER A 39 -1.65 -12.63 -7.74
CA SER A 39 -2.86 -13.41 -7.48
C SER A 39 -3.23 -13.28 -6.00
N ASP A 40 -4.41 -12.80 -5.73
CA ASP A 40 -4.94 -12.71 -4.38
C ASP A 40 -6.44 -12.99 -4.39
N ARG A 41 -6.86 -14.03 -3.67
CA ARG A 41 -8.26 -14.48 -3.62
C ARG A 41 -9.06 -13.85 -2.48
N GLY A 42 -8.45 -12.94 -1.74
CA GLY A 42 -9.06 -12.29 -0.60
C GLY A 42 -9.11 -13.17 0.66
N GLY A 43 -9.77 -12.65 1.66
CA GLY A 43 -9.86 -13.25 2.99
C GLY A 43 -10.66 -12.39 3.95
N GLU A 44 -10.22 -12.31 5.20
CA GLU A 44 -10.87 -11.51 6.23
C GLU A 44 -10.66 -10.01 6.01
N ILE A 45 -11.74 -9.24 6.00
CA ILE A 45 -11.73 -7.79 5.78
C ILE A 45 -10.75 -7.07 6.71
N VAL A 46 -10.80 -7.38 8.02
CA VAL A 46 -9.96 -6.71 9.02
C VAL A 46 -8.48 -6.95 8.76
N GLN A 47 -8.11 -8.15 8.40
CA GLN A 47 -6.74 -8.50 8.09
C GLN A 47 -6.22 -7.68 6.90
N TYR A 48 -7.01 -7.59 5.82
CA TYR A 48 -6.67 -6.76 4.66
C TYR A 48 -6.59 -5.26 4.99
N LEU A 49 -7.45 -4.76 5.86
CA LEU A 49 -7.37 -3.37 6.33
C LEU A 49 -6.04 -3.08 7.03
N VAL A 50 -5.61 -3.97 7.94
CA VAL A 50 -4.34 -3.80 8.65
C VAL A 50 -3.16 -3.81 7.68
N GLU A 51 -3.14 -4.78 6.78
CA GLU A 51 -2.04 -4.96 5.83
C GLU A 51 -1.97 -3.83 4.81
N PHE A 52 -3.11 -3.46 4.19
CA PHE A 52 -3.11 -2.39 3.21
C PHE A 52 -2.90 -1.01 3.83
N THR A 53 -3.31 -0.80 5.10
CA THR A 53 -2.96 0.42 5.82
C THR A 53 -1.45 0.50 6.09
N ALA A 54 -0.81 -0.61 6.45
CA ALA A 54 0.64 -0.66 6.60
C ALA A 54 1.35 -0.40 5.25
N LEU A 55 0.85 -0.98 4.18
CA LEU A 55 1.35 -0.78 2.82
C LEU A 55 1.16 0.68 2.36
N GLU A 56 0.01 1.28 2.66
CA GLU A 56 -0.24 2.70 2.38
C GLU A 56 0.79 3.59 3.07
N ARG A 57 1.04 3.36 4.36
CA ARG A 57 2.02 4.12 5.15
C ARG A 57 3.46 3.94 4.70
N SER A 58 3.81 2.81 4.09
CA SER A 58 5.15 2.56 3.56
C SER A 58 5.52 3.48 2.40
N GLY A 59 4.53 4.09 1.72
CA GLY A 59 4.76 4.89 0.52
C GLY A 59 5.01 4.07 -0.75
N ALA A 60 5.00 2.75 -0.69
CA ALA A 60 5.26 1.89 -1.84
C ALA A 60 4.24 2.10 -2.97
N ARG A 61 4.68 1.92 -4.19
CA ARG A 61 3.82 1.78 -5.36
C ARG A 61 3.33 0.33 -5.44
N VAL A 62 2.06 0.14 -5.77
CA VAL A 62 1.44 -1.18 -5.84
C VAL A 62 1.02 -1.46 -7.27
N ILE A 63 1.38 -2.63 -7.77
CA ILE A 63 1.04 -3.08 -9.12
C ILE A 63 0.18 -4.35 -9.02
N ILE A 64 -1.02 -4.29 -9.55
CA ILE A 64 -1.91 -5.46 -9.64
C ILE A 64 -1.71 -6.10 -11.02
N ASP A 65 -1.24 -7.34 -11.03
CA ASP A 65 -0.86 -8.06 -12.25
C ASP A 65 -1.61 -9.38 -12.45
N GLY A 66 -2.73 -9.54 -11.79
CA GLY A 66 -3.57 -10.74 -11.87
C GLY A 66 -4.86 -10.60 -11.08
N PRO A 67 -5.49 -11.72 -10.70
CA PRO A 67 -6.72 -11.70 -9.91
C PRO A 67 -6.51 -11.06 -8.52
N CYS A 68 -7.37 -10.11 -8.18
CA CYS A 68 -7.50 -9.50 -6.86
C CYS A 68 -8.98 -9.58 -6.48
N ASP A 69 -9.36 -10.61 -5.74
CA ASP A 69 -10.74 -10.94 -5.45
C ASP A 69 -11.12 -10.62 -4.00
N SER A 70 -12.41 -10.37 -3.74
CA SER A 70 -12.95 -10.24 -2.38
C SER A 70 -12.25 -9.12 -1.57
N ALA A 71 -11.76 -9.41 -0.36
CA ALA A 71 -11.10 -8.44 0.49
C ALA A 71 -9.83 -7.80 -0.13
N CYS A 72 -9.19 -8.46 -1.10
CA CYS A 72 -8.11 -7.85 -1.88
C CYS A 72 -8.56 -6.54 -2.55
N THR A 73 -9.81 -6.44 -2.99
CA THR A 73 -10.33 -5.25 -3.67
C THR A 73 -10.37 -3.99 -2.79
N LEU A 74 -10.24 -4.12 -1.45
CA LEU A 74 -10.10 -2.99 -0.52
C LEU A 74 -8.91 -2.09 -0.84
N ILE A 75 -7.90 -2.64 -1.53
CA ILE A 75 -6.73 -1.90 -1.98
C ILE A 75 -7.10 -0.66 -2.81
N LEU A 76 -8.20 -0.73 -3.56
CA LEU A 76 -8.70 0.35 -4.41
C LEU A 76 -9.16 1.59 -3.63
N GLY A 77 -9.51 1.42 -2.35
CA GLY A 77 -9.93 2.52 -1.50
C GLY A 77 -8.90 2.91 -0.44
N ILE A 78 -7.86 2.10 -0.26
CA ILE A 78 -6.85 2.34 0.76
C ILE A 78 -5.58 2.93 0.15
N ILE A 79 -5.12 2.40 -0.99
CA ILE A 79 -3.94 2.93 -1.68
C ILE A 79 -4.37 4.11 -2.56
N PRO A 80 -3.69 5.28 -2.45
CA PRO A 80 -3.95 6.40 -3.34
C PRO A 80 -3.78 6.01 -4.82
N SER A 81 -4.72 6.42 -5.68
CA SER A 81 -4.71 6.08 -7.12
C SER A 81 -3.38 6.39 -7.81
N ALA A 82 -2.71 7.49 -7.41
CA ALA A 82 -1.41 7.88 -7.95
C ALA A 82 -0.27 6.89 -7.64
N ARG A 83 -0.48 5.97 -6.70
CA ARG A 83 0.48 4.91 -6.34
C ARG A 83 -0.03 3.51 -6.72
N LEU A 84 -1.19 3.44 -7.36
CA LEU A 84 -1.78 2.18 -7.81
C LEU A 84 -1.60 2.03 -9.32
N CYS A 85 -1.04 0.91 -9.73
CA CYS A 85 -0.88 0.54 -11.12
C CYS A 85 -1.57 -0.79 -11.40
N VAL A 86 -1.95 -1.01 -12.64
CA VAL A 86 -2.55 -2.27 -13.08
C VAL A 86 -1.92 -2.72 -14.39
N THR A 87 -1.88 -4.02 -14.63
CA THR A 87 -1.55 -4.56 -15.95
C THR A 87 -2.83 -4.98 -16.70
N ALA A 88 -2.70 -5.33 -17.96
CA ALA A 88 -3.81 -5.89 -18.72
C ALA A 88 -4.31 -7.26 -18.17
N ARG A 89 -3.52 -7.92 -17.32
CA ARG A 89 -3.90 -9.18 -16.63
C ARG A 89 -4.71 -8.95 -15.37
N ALA A 90 -4.71 -7.73 -14.82
CA ALA A 90 -5.42 -7.41 -13.60
C ALA A 90 -6.94 -7.65 -13.76
N SER A 91 -7.54 -8.27 -12.75
CA SER A 91 -8.98 -8.39 -12.62
C SER A 91 -9.40 -8.25 -11.15
N PHE A 92 -10.49 -7.55 -10.91
CA PHE A 92 -10.99 -7.26 -9.58
C PHE A 92 -12.34 -7.94 -9.40
N GLY A 93 -12.42 -8.89 -8.47
CA GLY A 93 -13.62 -9.67 -8.19
C GLY A 93 -14.37 -9.16 -6.96
N PHE A 94 -15.56 -8.58 -7.18
CA PHE A 94 -16.38 -8.00 -6.13
C PHE A 94 -17.59 -8.87 -5.82
N HIS A 95 -17.84 -9.11 -4.55
CA HIS A 95 -19.04 -9.78 -4.06
C HIS A 95 -19.45 -9.26 -2.69
N ALA A 96 -20.66 -9.61 -2.24
CA ALA A 96 -21.15 -9.28 -0.90
C ALA A 96 -20.29 -9.95 0.17
N ALA A 97 -20.06 -9.26 1.28
CA ALA A 97 -19.39 -9.86 2.42
C ALA A 97 -20.28 -10.94 3.07
N TRP A 98 -19.63 -11.94 3.60
CA TRP A 98 -20.27 -13.02 4.34
C TRP A 98 -19.49 -13.32 5.63
N ARG A 99 -20.13 -14.03 6.54
CA ARG A 99 -19.53 -14.55 7.76
C ARG A 99 -20.00 -15.97 8.03
N LEU A 100 -19.33 -16.65 8.92
CA LEU A 100 -19.83 -17.94 9.42
C LEU A 100 -20.81 -17.71 10.57
N ASP A 101 -21.87 -18.50 10.63
CA ASP A 101 -22.74 -18.61 11.81
C ASP A 101 -22.13 -19.56 12.85
N ASP A 102 -22.79 -19.74 13.99
CA ASP A 102 -22.33 -20.59 15.09
C ASP A 102 -22.19 -22.07 14.71
N ASN A 103 -22.80 -22.48 13.59
CA ASN A 103 -22.71 -23.83 13.04
C ASN A 103 -21.68 -23.93 11.90
N GLY A 104 -20.90 -22.88 11.65
CA GLY A 104 -19.91 -22.84 10.58
C GLY A 104 -20.49 -22.68 9.17
N ARG A 105 -21.76 -22.28 9.02
CA ARG A 105 -22.39 -22.06 7.71
C ARG A 105 -22.15 -20.61 7.26
N GLN A 106 -21.90 -20.45 5.98
CA GLN A 106 -21.78 -19.14 5.37
C GLN A 106 -23.14 -18.43 5.31
N ILE A 107 -23.20 -17.24 5.91
CA ILE A 107 -24.37 -16.35 5.87
C ILE A 107 -23.94 -14.95 5.44
N ASP A 108 -24.85 -14.20 4.84
CA ASP A 108 -24.57 -12.83 4.40
C ASP A 108 -24.21 -11.92 5.57
N SER A 109 -23.30 -10.98 5.30
CA SER A 109 -22.92 -9.91 6.22
C SER A 109 -23.29 -8.55 5.63
N PRO A 110 -24.52 -8.04 5.89
CA PRO A 110 -24.92 -6.72 5.38
C PRO A 110 -24.03 -5.58 5.89
N ALA A 111 -23.54 -5.68 7.12
CA ALA A 111 -22.63 -4.69 7.70
C ALA A 111 -21.29 -4.70 6.96
N GLY A 112 -20.69 -5.88 6.75
CA GLY A 112 -19.45 -6.03 5.98
C GLY A 112 -19.63 -5.55 4.53
N THR A 113 -20.76 -5.86 3.88
CA THR A 113 -21.04 -5.39 2.52
C THR A 113 -21.14 -3.87 2.44
N ARG A 114 -21.81 -3.20 3.40
CA ARG A 114 -21.84 -1.74 3.47
C ARG A 114 -20.46 -1.16 3.68
N PHE A 115 -19.67 -1.77 4.54
CA PHE A 115 -18.29 -1.35 4.79
C PHE A 115 -17.45 -1.43 3.49
N LEU A 116 -17.50 -2.53 2.75
CA LEU A 116 -16.81 -2.66 1.46
C LEU A 116 -17.18 -1.53 0.51
N ILE A 117 -18.49 -1.30 0.33
CA ILE A 117 -18.99 -0.23 -0.55
C ILE A 117 -18.49 1.14 -0.10
N SER A 118 -18.48 1.43 1.20
CA SER A 118 -18.01 2.73 1.72
C SER A 118 -16.51 2.96 1.53
N THR A 119 -15.74 1.89 1.43
CA THR A 119 -14.29 1.95 1.23
C THR A 119 -13.91 2.24 -0.22
N TYR A 120 -14.69 1.78 -1.19
CA TYR A 120 -14.35 1.96 -2.60
C TYR A 120 -14.46 3.42 -3.06
N PRO A 121 -13.59 3.87 -4.01
CA PRO A 121 -13.71 5.17 -4.64
C PRO A 121 -15.00 5.28 -5.46
N GLU A 122 -15.46 6.50 -5.65
CA GLU A 122 -16.76 6.78 -6.31
C GLU A 122 -16.90 6.09 -7.67
N PRO A 123 -15.95 6.12 -8.61
CA PRO A 123 -16.09 5.46 -9.91
C PRO A 123 -16.33 3.94 -9.78
N VAL A 124 -15.67 3.30 -8.83
CA VAL A 124 -15.84 1.86 -8.57
C VAL A 124 -17.22 1.58 -7.97
N ARG A 125 -17.70 2.41 -7.03
CA ARG A 125 -19.06 2.29 -6.47
C ARG A 125 -20.13 2.42 -7.55
N ALA A 126 -20.01 3.44 -8.41
CA ALA A 126 -20.93 3.64 -9.52
C ALA A 126 -20.93 2.44 -10.48
N TRP A 127 -19.76 1.89 -10.78
CA TRP A 127 -19.64 0.69 -11.61
C TRP A 127 -20.30 -0.52 -10.95
N ILE A 128 -20.10 -0.74 -9.64
CA ILE A 128 -20.75 -1.83 -8.88
C ILE A 128 -22.27 -1.71 -8.96
N VAL A 129 -22.81 -0.52 -8.74
CA VAL A 129 -24.27 -0.26 -8.81
C VAL A 129 -24.79 -0.59 -10.21
N LYS A 130 -24.12 -0.11 -11.26
CA LYS A 130 -24.48 -0.37 -12.66
C LYS A 130 -24.48 -1.87 -13.01
N ASN A 131 -23.63 -2.66 -12.33
CA ASN A 131 -23.54 -4.12 -12.53
C ASN A 131 -24.39 -4.93 -11.54
N GLY A 132 -25.37 -4.32 -10.89
CA GLY A 132 -26.38 -4.98 -10.06
C GLY A 132 -26.05 -5.08 -8.58
N GLY A 133 -25.05 -4.31 -8.10
CA GLY A 133 -24.61 -4.29 -6.71
C GLY A 133 -23.82 -5.51 -6.27
N LEU A 134 -23.34 -5.47 -5.02
CA LEU A 134 -22.65 -6.61 -4.42
C LEU A 134 -23.67 -7.68 -4.02
N LYS A 135 -23.49 -8.88 -4.52
CA LYS A 135 -24.28 -10.08 -4.22
C LYS A 135 -23.34 -11.25 -3.93
N SER A 136 -23.88 -12.42 -3.62
CA SER A 136 -23.09 -13.65 -3.47
C SER A 136 -22.34 -14.03 -4.75
N ARG A 137 -22.90 -13.71 -5.93
CA ARG A 137 -22.22 -13.88 -7.21
C ARG A 137 -21.20 -12.77 -7.42
N THR A 138 -19.96 -13.14 -7.74
CA THR A 138 -18.88 -12.21 -8.04
C THR A 138 -19.09 -11.51 -9.38
N ILE A 139 -18.87 -10.21 -9.43
CA ILE A 139 -18.76 -9.40 -10.64
C ILE A 139 -17.30 -8.96 -10.83
N TYR A 140 -16.84 -8.87 -12.08
CA TYR A 140 -15.43 -8.64 -12.37
C TYR A 140 -15.22 -7.35 -13.17
N LEU A 141 -14.28 -6.53 -12.67
CA LEU A 141 -13.77 -5.34 -13.36
C LEU A 141 -12.34 -5.63 -13.83
N THR A 142 -12.05 -5.39 -15.10
CA THR A 142 -10.69 -5.58 -15.64
C THR A 142 -9.77 -4.41 -15.28
N GLY A 143 -8.45 -4.64 -15.30
CA GLY A 143 -7.47 -3.58 -15.09
C GLY A 143 -7.62 -2.44 -16.11
N ASN A 144 -7.84 -2.75 -17.37
CA ASN A 144 -8.12 -1.74 -18.41
C ASN A 144 -9.39 -0.93 -18.08
N GLY A 145 -10.44 -1.60 -17.58
CA GLY A 145 -11.68 -0.95 -17.17
C GLY A 145 -11.46 0.01 -16.00
N LEU A 146 -10.67 -0.41 -15.02
CA LEU A 146 -10.32 0.42 -13.87
C LEU A 146 -9.51 1.66 -14.28
N ALA A 147 -8.43 1.48 -15.07
CA ALA A 147 -7.60 2.58 -15.55
C ALA A 147 -8.39 3.57 -16.45
N ALA A 148 -9.41 3.10 -17.17
CA ALA A 148 -10.29 3.96 -17.92
C ALA A 148 -11.22 4.82 -17.06
N MET A 149 -11.51 4.38 -15.83
CA MET A 149 -12.34 5.13 -14.86
C MET A 149 -11.54 6.15 -14.06
N ASP A 150 -10.29 5.83 -13.74
CA ASP A 150 -9.41 6.70 -12.96
C ASP A 150 -8.06 6.86 -13.67
N ARG A 151 -7.83 8.05 -14.24
CA ARG A 151 -6.61 8.38 -14.99
C ARG A 151 -5.36 8.50 -14.12
N GLN A 152 -5.49 8.53 -12.80
CA GLN A 152 -4.35 8.51 -11.88
C GLN A 152 -3.76 7.11 -11.75
N ILE A 153 -4.55 6.07 -12.04
CA ILE A 153 -4.09 4.70 -12.03
C ILE A 153 -3.26 4.45 -13.28
N CYS A 154 -1.99 4.09 -13.09
CA CYS A 154 -1.11 3.83 -14.21
C CYS A 154 -1.36 2.44 -14.83
N MET A 155 -1.06 2.31 -16.13
CA MET A 155 -0.99 1.02 -16.82
C MET A 155 0.47 0.57 -16.90
N GLU A 156 0.78 -0.56 -16.24
CA GLU A 156 2.10 -1.18 -16.34
C GLU A 156 2.15 -2.21 -17.47
N PRO A 157 3.25 -2.29 -18.22
CA PRO A 157 3.46 -3.39 -19.15
C PRO A 157 3.57 -4.72 -18.39
N ILE A 158 3.11 -5.79 -19.01
CA ILE A 158 3.25 -7.13 -18.43
C ILE A 158 4.75 -7.46 -18.36
N ASN A 159 5.29 -7.52 -17.16
CA ASN A 159 6.65 -7.99 -16.95
C ASN A 159 6.62 -9.52 -16.75
N ARG A 160 7.29 -10.27 -17.63
CA ARG A 160 7.37 -11.74 -17.57
C ARG A 160 8.40 -12.22 -16.56
N ASP A 161 9.33 -11.35 -16.17
CA ASP A 161 10.42 -11.67 -15.26
C ASP A 161 10.10 -11.36 -13.78
N VAL A 162 8.91 -10.84 -13.50
CA VAL A 162 8.45 -10.71 -12.12
C VAL A 162 8.22 -12.10 -11.57
N VAL A 163 9.27 -12.64 -10.95
CA VAL A 163 9.09 -13.70 -9.96
C VAL A 163 8.13 -13.14 -8.94
N ALA A 164 6.98 -13.79 -8.76
CA ALA A 164 5.99 -13.42 -7.77
C ALA A 164 6.71 -13.19 -6.43
N THR A 165 7.06 -11.94 -6.15
CA THR A 165 7.34 -11.55 -4.79
C THR A 165 6.01 -11.70 -4.10
N ASN A 166 5.81 -12.89 -3.52
CA ASN A 166 4.63 -13.20 -2.77
C ASN A 166 4.46 -12.09 -1.74
N TYR A 167 3.60 -11.12 -2.05
CA TYR A 167 2.99 -10.36 -0.97
C TYR A 167 2.46 -11.43 -0.02
N PRO A 168 2.91 -11.47 1.26
CA PRO A 168 2.55 -12.55 2.16
C PRO A 168 1.03 -12.61 2.18
N GLN A 169 0.49 -13.64 1.53
CA GLN A 169 -0.95 -13.88 1.56
C GLN A 169 -1.34 -13.94 3.03
N PRO A 170 -2.32 -13.14 3.48
CA PRO A 170 -2.77 -13.20 4.86
C PRO A 170 -3.02 -14.65 5.22
N ARG A 171 -2.34 -15.14 6.24
CA ARG A 171 -2.53 -16.52 6.70
C ARG A 171 -4.02 -16.68 6.95
N ARG A 172 -4.65 -17.69 6.32
CA ARG A 172 -6.05 -18.05 6.62
C ARG A 172 -6.16 -18.15 8.13
N SER A 173 -6.75 -17.15 8.78
CA SER A 173 -7.01 -17.18 10.19
C SER A 173 -7.96 -18.34 10.46
N LYS A 174 -7.68 -19.14 11.52
CA LYS A 174 -8.61 -20.14 12.02
C LYS A 174 -9.88 -19.50 12.62
N TYR A 175 -9.93 -18.18 12.65
CA TYR A 175 -11.03 -17.37 13.22
C TYR A 175 -11.76 -16.62 12.11
N ALA A 176 -12.32 -17.35 11.13
CA ALA A 176 -13.22 -16.78 10.13
C ALA A 176 -14.59 -16.48 10.75
N SER A 177 -14.62 -15.79 11.86
CA SER A 177 -15.88 -15.44 12.49
C SER A 177 -15.67 -14.30 13.48
N VAL A 178 -15.65 -13.07 12.99
CA VAL A 178 -16.17 -11.90 13.77
C VAL A 178 -16.35 -10.75 12.79
N TRP A 179 -17.57 -10.57 12.33
CA TRP A 179 -18.32 -9.30 12.09
C TRP A 179 -19.74 -9.61 11.71
#